data_cfd75f1e45fd9bee333253b33390fcaf
#
_entry.id   cfd75f1e45fd9bee333253b33390fcaf
#
_cell.length_a   1.000
_cell.length_b   1.000
_cell.length_c   1.000
_cell.angle_alpha   90.00
_cell.angle_beta   90.00
_cell.angle_gamma   90.00
#
_symmetry.space_group_name_H-M   'P 1'
#
loop_
_entity.id
_entity.type
_entity.pdbx_description
1 polymer ?
#
loop_
_entity_poly.entity_id
_entity_poly.type
_entity_poly.pdbx_seq_one_letter_code
_entity_poly.pdbx_strand_id
1 'polypeptide(L)'
;KAVKLGHQINPNFKIGMMMMYPTFYGETCKPEDQLCSMEQIDKQYYFSDTMVRGYYSNKAKKSWEQENVSLDITYDDITSLKEGTVDYIGFSYYNSNVASSREDVETANGNMVNAVKNPYLKESDWGWTIDPIGLRLALNNLYDRYQKPLFIVENGLGAVDTINEDGSIDDDYRIDYLREHIMALKDAVNVDGVDLIGYTPWGPIDLVSCGTGEMKKRYGFIYVDRDDKGNGSLKRSKKKSF
;
A
#
# COMPACT_ATOMS: atom_id res chain seq x y z
N LYS A 1 6.26 20.67 -8.96
CA LYS A 1 5.42 21.78 -9.51
C LYS A 1 4.06 21.84 -8.81
N ALA A 2 3.30 20.73 -8.69
CA ALA A 2 1.97 20.74 -8.04
C ALA A 2 1.98 21.27 -6.60
N VAL A 3 2.94 20.83 -5.76
CA VAL A 3 3.09 21.30 -4.38
C VAL A 3 3.33 22.82 -4.33
N LYS A 4 4.26 23.32 -5.16
CA LYS A 4 4.54 24.77 -5.25
C LYS A 4 3.30 25.56 -5.64
N LEU A 5 2.57 25.13 -6.66
CA LEU A 5 1.35 25.77 -7.10
C LEU A 5 0.27 25.76 -6.01
N GLY A 6 0.08 24.62 -5.33
CA GLY A 6 -0.87 24.51 -4.24
C GLY A 6 -0.58 25.48 -3.09
N HIS A 7 0.69 25.57 -2.68
CA HIS A 7 1.10 26.54 -1.63
C HIS A 7 1.02 28.00 -2.08
N GLN A 8 1.17 28.28 -3.39
CA GLN A 8 0.91 29.61 -3.95
C GLN A 8 -0.57 29.99 -3.89
N ILE A 9 -1.47 29.03 -4.12
CA ILE A 9 -2.92 29.23 -4.01
C ILE A 9 -3.32 29.43 -2.56
N ASN A 10 -2.82 28.58 -1.67
CA ASN A 10 -3.03 28.69 -0.23
C ASN A 10 -1.84 28.09 0.53
N PRO A 11 -1.05 28.90 1.25
CA PRO A 11 0.13 28.43 1.99
C PRO A 11 -0.21 27.47 3.14
N ASN A 12 -1.46 27.38 3.55
CA ASN A 12 -1.90 26.45 4.59
C ASN A 12 -2.29 25.06 4.06
N PHE A 13 -2.33 24.85 2.75
CA PHE A 13 -2.60 23.51 2.19
C PHE A 13 -1.52 22.54 2.62
N LYS A 14 -1.96 21.34 3.01
CA LYS A 14 -1.08 20.18 3.22
C LYS A 14 -1.18 19.27 2.02
N ILE A 15 -0.09 19.14 1.29
CA ILE A 15 -0.03 18.41 0.02
C ILE A 15 0.89 17.21 0.19
N GLY A 16 0.30 16.02 0.09
CA GLY A 16 1.03 14.76 0.20
C GLY A 16 1.32 14.12 -1.14
N MET A 17 2.08 13.05 -1.09
CA MET A 17 2.21 12.07 -2.16
C MET A 17 1.39 10.82 -1.85
N MET A 18 1.25 9.93 -2.82
CA MET A 18 0.70 8.59 -2.60
C MET A 18 1.62 7.54 -3.22
N MET A 19 1.87 6.45 -2.48
CA MET A 19 2.62 5.30 -2.96
C MET A 19 1.98 4.00 -2.46
N MET A 20 2.14 2.91 -3.19
CA MET A 20 1.92 1.59 -2.65
C MET A 20 3.14 1.18 -1.82
N TYR A 21 2.93 0.65 -0.62
CA TYR A 21 4.03 0.25 0.26
C TYR A 21 3.75 -1.10 0.94
N PRO A 22 3.90 -2.23 0.25
CA PRO A 22 3.94 -3.54 0.89
C PRO A 22 5.24 -3.70 1.70
N THR A 23 5.16 -4.33 2.86
CA THR A 23 6.34 -4.74 3.63
C THR A 23 7.01 -5.94 2.94
N PHE A 24 8.35 -6.00 2.95
CA PHE A 24 9.10 -7.15 2.48
C PHE A 24 9.89 -7.79 3.62
N TYR A 25 9.76 -9.11 3.76
CA TYR A 25 10.56 -9.93 4.66
C TYR A 25 11.61 -10.70 3.87
N GLY A 26 12.80 -10.91 4.43
CA GLY A 26 13.71 -11.95 3.92
C GLY A 26 13.13 -13.34 4.23
N GLU A 27 13.23 -14.29 3.30
CA GLU A 27 12.68 -15.65 3.47
C GLU A 27 13.23 -16.34 4.72
N THR A 28 14.50 -16.13 5.00
CA THR A 28 15.20 -16.67 6.18
C THR A 28 16.08 -15.62 6.81
N CYS A 29 16.72 -15.93 7.94
CA CYS A 29 17.77 -15.07 8.53
C CYS A 29 19.11 -15.09 7.76
N LYS A 30 19.19 -15.76 6.62
CA LYS A 30 20.36 -15.75 5.74
C LYS A 30 20.65 -14.34 5.27
N PRO A 31 21.91 -13.83 5.37
CA PRO A 31 22.23 -12.46 4.99
C PRO A 31 21.82 -12.06 3.57
N GLU A 32 21.91 -12.98 2.61
CA GLU A 32 21.53 -12.74 1.22
C GLU A 32 20.01 -12.55 1.07
N ASP A 33 19.17 -13.25 1.84
CA ASP A 33 17.72 -13.06 1.83
C ASP A 33 17.35 -11.68 2.41
N GLN A 34 18.09 -11.23 3.45
CA GLN A 34 17.89 -9.89 4.01
C GLN A 34 18.31 -8.80 3.02
N LEU A 35 19.38 -9.03 2.25
CA LEU A 35 19.79 -8.13 1.18
C LEU A 35 18.73 -8.04 0.08
N CYS A 36 18.16 -9.17 -0.35
CA CYS A 36 17.06 -9.21 -1.31
C CYS A 36 15.83 -8.43 -0.81
N SER A 37 15.45 -8.59 0.47
CA SER A 37 14.37 -7.84 1.09
C SER A 37 14.65 -6.33 1.05
N MET A 38 15.85 -5.90 1.45
CA MET A 38 16.27 -4.51 1.42
C MET A 38 16.21 -3.92 -0.01
N GLU A 39 16.62 -4.68 -1.02
CA GLU A 39 16.57 -4.24 -2.42
C GLU A 39 15.14 -3.99 -2.90
N GLN A 40 14.18 -4.85 -2.51
CA GLN A 40 12.76 -4.64 -2.85
C GLN A 40 12.19 -3.39 -2.16
N ILE A 41 12.53 -3.17 -0.90
CA ILE A 41 12.14 -1.97 -0.16
C ILE A 41 12.75 -0.72 -0.80
N ASP A 42 14.02 -0.76 -1.20
CA ASP A 42 14.69 0.36 -1.84
C ASP A 42 14.06 0.79 -3.17
N LYS A 43 13.53 -0.17 -3.95
CA LYS A 43 12.76 0.14 -5.17
C LYS A 43 11.53 0.99 -4.87
N GLN A 44 10.87 0.74 -3.74
CA GLN A 44 9.71 1.53 -3.33
C GLN A 44 10.10 2.96 -2.93
N TYR A 45 11.28 3.14 -2.33
CA TYR A 45 11.77 4.46 -1.93
C TYR A 45 12.21 5.36 -3.08
N TYR A 46 12.33 4.85 -4.30
CA TYR A 46 12.78 5.63 -5.45
C TYR A 46 12.01 6.94 -5.62
N PHE A 47 10.67 6.85 -5.63
CA PHE A 47 9.83 8.04 -5.80
C PHE A 47 9.66 8.83 -4.51
N SER A 48 9.47 8.16 -3.38
CA SER A 48 9.26 8.82 -2.10
C SER A 48 10.51 9.60 -1.64
N ASP A 49 11.71 9.06 -1.80
CA ASP A 49 12.95 9.80 -1.53
C ASP A 49 12.98 11.11 -2.32
N THR A 50 12.65 11.05 -3.60
CA THR A 50 12.67 12.23 -4.47
C THR A 50 11.62 13.26 -4.06
N MET A 51 10.37 12.82 -3.80
CA MET A 51 9.27 13.72 -3.46
C MET A 51 9.38 14.29 -2.04
N VAL A 52 10.00 13.57 -1.12
CA VAL A 52 10.14 14.01 0.28
C VAL A 52 11.43 14.80 0.50
N ARG A 53 12.53 14.39 -0.12
CA ARG A 53 13.86 15.00 0.09
C ARG A 53 14.19 16.08 -0.94
N GLY A 54 13.50 16.11 -2.07
CA GLY A 54 13.70 17.09 -3.14
C GLY A 54 14.93 16.83 -4.02
N TYR A 55 15.46 15.60 -4.03
CA TYR A 55 16.56 15.19 -4.89
C TYR A 55 16.55 13.68 -5.13
N TYR A 56 17.17 13.25 -6.21
CA TYR A 56 17.35 11.83 -6.50
C TYR A 56 18.43 11.22 -5.62
N SER A 57 18.13 10.11 -4.96
CA SER A 57 19.06 9.37 -4.12
C SER A 57 20.25 8.80 -4.92
N ASN A 58 21.34 8.47 -4.24
CA ASN A 58 22.46 7.79 -4.90
C ASN A 58 22.07 6.41 -5.45
N LYS A 59 21.14 5.70 -4.78
CA LYS A 59 20.60 4.44 -5.29
C LYS A 59 19.86 4.62 -6.61
N ALA A 60 19.03 5.67 -6.74
CA ALA A 60 18.37 5.99 -8.01
C ALA A 60 19.39 6.24 -9.14
N LYS A 61 20.43 6.99 -8.86
CA LYS A 61 21.50 7.26 -9.85
C LYS A 61 22.25 6.00 -10.26
N LYS A 62 22.52 5.10 -9.31
CA LYS A 62 23.16 3.80 -9.58
C LYS A 62 22.25 2.88 -10.40
N SER A 63 20.95 2.85 -10.13
CA SER A 63 19.98 2.12 -10.96
C SER A 63 20.00 2.61 -12.41
N TRP A 64 20.05 3.93 -12.65
CA TRP A 64 20.17 4.48 -14.00
C TRP A 64 21.45 4.05 -14.71
N GLU A 65 22.58 4.08 -14.01
CA GLU A 65 23.86 3.61 -14.56
C GLU A 65 23.79 2.13 -14.96
N GLN A 66 23.20 1.27 -14.11
CA GLN A 66 23.06 -0.17 -14.35
C GLN A 66 22.14 -0.47 -15.53
N GLU A 67 21.07 0.31 -15.67
CA GLU A 67 20.07 0.13 -16.73
C GLU A 67 20.40 0.95 -18.01
N ASN A 68 21.55 1.64 -18.05
CA ASN A 68 21.95 2.53 -19.13
C ASN A 68 20.90 3.63 -19.44
N VAL A 69 20.24 4.14 -18.38
CA VAL A 69 19.29 5.23 -18.49
C VAL A 69 20.02 6.56 -18.31
N SER A 70 19.86 7.46 -19.28
CA SER A 70 20.31 8.85 -19.18
C SER A 70 19.12 9.78 -19.07
N LEU A 71 19.06 10.59 -18.03
CA LEU A 71 18.03 11.60 -17.84
C LEU A 71 18.61 12.98 -18.11
N ASP A 72 17.92 13.76 -18.93
CA ASP A 72 18.24 15.18 -19.14
C ASP A 72 17.62 16.02 -18.01
N ILE A 73 18.37 16.13 -16.91
CA ILE A 73 17.93 16.86 -15.72
C ILE A 73 18.47 18.27 -15.77
N THR A 74 17.58 19.23 -15.94
CA THR A 74 17.91 20.65 -16.00
C THR A 74 18.07 21.28 -14.61
N TYR A 75 18.62 22.49 -14.56
CA TYR A 75 18.68 23.28 -13.33
C TYR A 75 17.28 23.59 -12.78
N ASP A 76 16.30 23.83 -13.67
CA ASP A 76 14.90 24.07 -13.30
C ASP A 76 14.24 22.84 -12.68
N ASP A 77 14.60 21.64 -13.13
CA ASP A 77 14.12 20.38 -12.52
C ASP A 77 14.67 20.22 -11.11
N ILE A 78 15.98 20.43 -10.92
CA ILE A 78 16.61 20.38 -9.59
C ILE A 78 15.94 21.36 -8.63
N THR A 79 15.73 22.61 -9.09
CA THR A 79 15.08 23.64 -8.29
C THR A 79 13.63 23.27 -7.97
N SER A 80 12.89 22.75 -8.95
CA SER A 80 11.50 22.32 -8.79
C SER A 80 11.36 21.16 -7.81
N LEU A 81 12.29 20.21 -7.82
CA LEU A 81 12.32 19.10 -6.85
C LEU A 81 12.59 19.62 -5.44
N LYS A 82 13.62 20.46 -5.26
CA LYS A 82 14.02 20.99 -3.96
C LYS A 82 12.92 21.83 -3.29
N GLU A 83 12.24 22.67 -4.07
CA GLU A 83 11.21 23.56 -3.57
C GLU A 83 9.82 22.96 -3.51
N GLY A 84 9.61 21.80 -4.15
CA GLY A 84 8.31 21.14 -4.29
C GLY A 84 8.19 19.85 -3.48
N THR A 85 8.84 19.77 -2.32
CA THR A 85 8.72 18.62 -1.42
C THR A 85 7.34 18.56 -0.76
N VAL A 86 6.87 17.34 -0.50
CA VAL A 86 5.53 17.09 0.07
C VAL A 86 5.48 17.39 1.57
N ASP A 87 4.30 17.70 2.09
CA ASP A 87 4.06 17.97 3.51
C ASP A 87 3.87 16.69 4.32
N TYR A 88 3.25 15.66 3.74
CA TYR A 88 3.01 14.36 4.37
C TYR A 88 3.15 13.24 3.34
N ILE A 89 3.21 12.00 3.83
CA ILE A 89 3.31 10.80 3.01
C ILE A 89 2.00 10.03 3.10
N GLY A 90 1.28 9.95 1.97
CA GLY A 90 0.18 9.02 1.78
C GLY A 90 0.70 7.69 1.24
N PHE A 91 0.16 6.58 1.75
CA PHE A 91 0.47 5.27 1.21
C PHE A 91 -0.71 4.31 1.30
N SER A 92 -0.74 3.34 0.39
CA SER A 92 -1.65 2.20 0.45
C SER A 92 -0.92 0.97 0.99
N TYR A 93 -1.60 0.23 1.86
CA TYR A 93 -1.12 -1.03 2.41
C TYR A 93 -2.19 -2.11 2.29
N TYR A 94 -1.85 -3.22 1.68
CA TYR A 94 -2.78 -4.36 1.52
C TYR A 94 -2.20 -5.67 2.01
N ASN A 95 -0.89 -5.87 1.84
CA ASN A 95 -0.20 -7.12 2.11
C ASN A 95 1.28 -6.90 2.38
N SER A 96 1.94 -7.95 2.83
CA SER A 96 3.40 -8.08 2.84
C SER A 96 3.85 -9.15 1.86
N ASN A 97 5.13 -9.14 1.53
CA ASN A 97 5.76 -10.07 0.61
C ASN A 97 7.02 -10.67 1.24
N VAL A 98 7.51 -11.77 0.65
CA VAL A 98 8.77 -12.40 1.03
C VAL A 98 9.73 -12.37 -0.15
N ALA A 99 10.95 -11.90 0.09
CA ALA A 99 12.04 -11.90 -0.87
C ALA A 99 13.03 -13.02 -0.53
N SER A 100 13.54 -13.70 -1.54
CA SER A 100 14.49 -14.80 -1.41
C SER A 100 15.68 -14.62 -2.32
N SER A 101 16.84 -15.10 -1.88
CA SER A 101 18.07 -15.21 -2.68
C SER A 101 18.12 -16.49 -3.52
N ARG A 102 17.13 -17.38 -3.41
CA ARG A 102 17.04 -18.62 -4.19
C ARG A 102 16.36 -18.34 -5.54
N GLU A 103 16.79 -19.03 -6.58
CA GLU A 103 16.20 -18.96 -7.92
C GLU A 103 14.99 -19.89 -8.09
N ASP A 104 14.93 -20.98 -7.31
CA ASP A 104 13.96 -22.07 -7.40
C ASP A 104 12.79 -21.93 -6.40
N VAL A 105 12.30 -20.72 -6.21
CA VAL A 105 11.22 -20.45 -5.25
C VAL A 105 9.84 -20.59 -5.88
N GLU A 106 8.93 -21.21 -5.14
CA GLU A 106 7.50 -21.19 -5.45
C GLU A 106 6.96 -19.79 -5.20
N THR A 107 6.49 -19.13 -6.25
CA THR A 107 5.92 -17.79 -6.16
C THR A 107 4.45 -17.85 -5.74
N ALA A 108 4.04 -16.97 -4.84
CA ALA A 108 2.64 -16.83 -4.46
C ALA A 108 1.80 -16.34 -5.66
N ASN A 109 0.65 -16.98 -5.87
CA ASN A 109 -0.29 -16.59 -6.92
C ASN A 109 -0.97 -15.25 -6.60
N GLY A 110 -1.14 -14.42 -7.62
CA GLY A 110 -2.02 -13.25 -7.55
C GLY A 110 -1.39 -11.93 -7.10
N ASN A 111 -0.09 -11.85 -6.93
CA ASN A 111 0.61 -10.62 -6.57
C ASN A 111 1.12 -9.85 -7.79
N MET A 112 1.13 -8.53 -7.71
CA MET A 112 1.78 -7.67 -8.69
C MET A 112 3.31 -7.78 -8.67
N VAL A 113 3.85 -8.55 -7.73
CA VAL A 113 5.29 -8.81 -7.54
C VAL A 113 5.48 -10.31 -7.38
N ASN A 114 6.47 -10.90 -8.04
CA ASN A 114 6.90 -12.27 -7.80
C ASN A 114 7.45 -12.35 -6.37
N ALA A 115 6.67 -12.89 -5.45
CA ALA A 115 7.03 -13.03 -4.05
C ALA A 115 6.92 -14.49 -3.61
N VAL A 116 7.77 -14.90 -2.70
CA VAL A 116 7.69 -16.21 -2.07
C VAL A 116 6.51 -16.24 -1.11
N LYS A 117 5.85 -17.40 -1.00
CA LYS A 117 4.76 -17.59 -0.05
C LYS A 117 5.26 -17.45 1.40
N ASN A 118 4.58 -16.65 2.21
CA ASN A 118 4.85 -16.57 3.64
C ASN A 118 4.13 -17.72 4.37
N PRO A 119 4.84 -18.69 4.97
CA PRO A 119 4.21 -19.85 5.61
C PRO A 119 3.52 -19.51 6.95
N TYR A 120 3.72 -18.30 7.48
CA TYR A 120 3.21 -17.88 8.79
C TYR A 120 1.95 -17.01 8.68
N LEU A 121 1.56 -16.57 7.46
CA LEU A 121 0.45 -15.67 7.24
C LEU A 121 -0.67 -16.35 6.48
N LYS A 122 -1.90 -16.00 6.82
CA LYS A 122 -3.07 -16.35 6.02
C LYS A 122 -3.12 -15.50 4.75
N GLU A 123 -3.74 -16.03 3.72
CA GLU A 123 -3.94 -15.34 2.45
C GLU A 123 -5.43 -15.11 2.19
N SER A 124 -5.75 -14.03 1.47
CA SER A 124 -7.05 -13.80 0.89
C SER A 124 -7.31 -14.74 -0.29
N ASP A 125 -8.55 -14.74 -0.83
CA ASP A 125 -8.92 -15.52 -2.02
C ASP A 125 -8.04 -15.19 -3.25
N TRP A 126 -7.34 -14.07 -3.25
CA TRP A 126 -6.42 -13.62 -4.31
C TRP A 126 -4.95 -13.78 -3.93
N GLY A 127 -4.61 -14.59 -2.93
CA GLY A 127 -3.22 -14.87 -2.52
C GLY A 127 -2.51 -13.69 -1.85
N TRP A 128 -3.24 -12.66 -1.39
CA TRP A 128 -2.66 -11.56 -0.64
C TRP A 128 -2.57 -11.90 0.84
N THR A 129 -1.39 -11.79 1.40
CA THR A 129 -1.16 -12.07 2.82
C THR A 129 -1.92 -11.08 3.70
N ILE A 130 -2.55 -11.57 4.75
CA ILE A 130 -3.19 -10.76 5.79
C ILE A 130 -2.16 -10.52 6.88
N ASP A 131 -1.61 -9.31 6.94
CA ASP A 131 -0.47 -8.99 7.80
C ASP A 131 -0.61 -7.63 8.51
N PRO A 132 -1.30 -7.59 9.64
CA PRO A 132 -1.40 -6.38 10.46
C PRO A 132 -0.05 -5.89 11.01
N ILE A 133 0.85 -6.82 11.36
CA ILE A 133 2.20 -6.48 11.84
C ILE A 133 3.03 -5.83 10.72
N GLY A 134 2.87 -6.30 9.49
CA GLY A 134 3.48 -5.67 8.33
C GLY A 134 3.05 -4.22 8.14
N LEU A 135 1.79 -3.87 8.43
CA LEU A 135 1.33 -2.48 8.45
C LEU A 135 2.06 -1.65 9.52
N ARG A 136 2.22 -2.18 10.74
CA ARG A 136 2.96 -1.51 11.81
C ARG A 136 4.42 -1.28 11.42
N LEU A 137 5.07 -2.29 10.78
CA LEU A 137 6.42 -2.16 10.25
C LEU A 137 6.50 -1.11 9.13
N ALA A 138 5.53 -1.08 8.21
CA ALA A 138 5.46 -0.08 7.16
C ALA A 138 5.39 1.35 7.72
N LEU A 139 4.54 1.56 8.73
CA LEU A 139 4.41 2.84 9.42
C LEU A 139 5.72 3.27 10.08
N ASN A 140 6.36 2.38 10.83
CA ASN A 140 7.65 2.67 11.47
C ASN A 140 8.73 2.97 10.43
N ASN A 141 8.89 2.15 9.39
CA ASN A 141 9.90 2.33 8.36
C ASN A 141 9.77 3.68 7.64
N LEU A 142 8.54 4.06 7.27
CA LEU A 142 8.29 5.32 6.58
C LEU A 142 8.50 6.52 7.51
N TYR A 143 8.05 6.42 8.76
CA TYR A 143 8.21 7.50 9.72
C TYR A 143 9.67 7.70 10.11
N ASP A 144 10.41 6.63 10.44
CA ASP A 144 11.84 6.72 10.76
C ASP A 144 12.66 7.29 9.60
N ARG A 145 12.33 6.92 8.37
CA ARG A 145 13.06 7.39 7.19
C ARG A 145 12.86 8.87 6.91
N TYR A 146 11.67 9.39 7.13
CA TYR A 146 11.28 10.71 6.62
C TYR A 146 10.92 11.73 7.68
N GLN A 147 10.53 11.30 8.88
CA GLN A 147 10.06 12.15 9.98
C GLN A 147 9.00 13.16 9.51
N LYS A 148 8.07 12.70 8.68
CA LYS A 148 6.90 13.45 8.19
C LYS A 148 5.63 12.74 8.59
N PRO A 149 4.52 13.50 8.79
CA PRO A 149 3.22 12.87 9.03
C PRO A 149 2.88 11.84 7.97
N LEU A 150 2.26 10.74 8.38
CA LEU A 150 1.82 9.65 7.51
C LEU A 150 0.30 9.65 7.38
N PHE A 151 -0.19 9.20 6.22
CA PHE A 151 -1.61 8.97 5.98
C PHE A 151 -1.80 7.64 5.27
N ILE A 152 -2.53 6.70 5.88
CA ILE A 152 -2.96 5.48 5.20
C ILE A 152 -4.14 5.84 4.30
N VAL A 153 -3.90 6.03 3.01
CA VAL A 153 -4.93 6.47 2.05
C VAL A 153 -5.75 5.30 1.50
N GLU A 154 -5.22 4.08 1.61
CA GLU A 154 -5.93 2.86 1.23
C GLU A 154 -5.49 1.69 2.10
N ASN A 155 -6.46 0.92 2.59
CA ASN A 155 -6.28 -0.39 3.20
C ASN A 155 -7.62 -1.15 3.11
N GLY A 156 -7.61 -2.45 2.87
CA GLY A 156 -8.83 -3.23 2.77
C GLY A 156 -8.61 -4.66 2.31
N LEU A 157 -9.63 -5.47 2.46
CA LEU A 157 -9.64 -6.88 2.08
C LEU A 157 -10.60 -7.10 0.91
N GLY A 158 -10.05 -7.54 -0.23
CA GLY A 158 -10.86 -8.07 -1.32
C GLY A 158 -11.25 -9.51 -1.02
N ALA A 159 -12.55 -9.80 -1.02
CA ALA A 159 -13.10 -11.13 -0.72
C ALA A 159 -14.33 -11.44 -1.58
N VAL A 160 -14.65 -12.72 -1.71
CA VAL A 160 -15.90 -13.17 -2.30
C VAL A 160 -16.98 -13.17 -1.21
N ASP A 161 -17.97 -12.29 -1.32
CA ASP A 161 -19.07 -12.25 -0.37
C ASP A 161 -20.14 -13.31 -0.69
N THR A 162 -20.72 -13.89 0.35
CA THR A 162 -21.87 -14.80 0.24
C THR A 162 -23.13 -14.09 0.72
N ILE A 163 -24.17 -14.10 -0.11
CA ILE A 163 -25.48 -13.55 0.23
C ILE A 163 -26.30 -14.67 0.89
N ASN A 164 -26.79 -14.45 2.10
CA ASN A 164 -27.67 -15.35 2.84
C ASN A 164 -29.09 -15.38 2.23
N GLU A 165 -29.89 -16.35 2.61
CA GLU A 165 -31.31 -16.51 2.13
C GLU A 165 -32.18 -15.28 2.42
N ASP A 166 -31.90 -14.57 3.53
CA ASP A 166 -32.59 -13.34 3.92
C ASP A 166 -32.04 -12.07 3.24
N GLY A 167 -31.02 -12.22 2.39
CA GLY A 167 -30.34 -11.13 1.70
C GLY A 167 -29.25 -10.41 2.52
N SER A 168 -28.96 -10.85 3.74
CA SER A 168 -27.86 -10.34 4.54
C SER A 168 -26.51 -10.86 4.05
N ILE A 169 -25.42 -10.19 4.44
CA ILE A 169 -24.05 -10.60 4.16
C ILE A 169 -23.24 -10.51 5.46
N ASP A 170 -22.82 -11.69 5.94
CA ASP A 170 -22.00 -11.85 7.13
C ASP A 170 -20.52 -11.85 6.73
N ASP A 171 -19.92 -10.67 6.70
CA ASP A 171 -18.52 -10.48 6.31
C ASP A 171 -17.61 -10.30 7.54
N ASP A 172 -17.72 -11.22 8.53
CA ASP A 172 -16.89 -11.24 9.74
C ASP A 172 -15.39 -11.24 9.43
N TYR A 173 -14.97 -11.92 8.36
CA TYR A 173 -13.60 -11.91 7.86
C TYR A 173 -13.09 -10.50 7.53
N ARG A 174 -13.95 -9.58 7.04
CA ARG A 174 -13.60 -8.19 6.78
C ARG A 174 -13.53 -7.38 8.08
N ILE A 175 -14.46 -7.65 9.00
CA ILE A 175 -14.45 -7.04 10.33
C ILE A 175 -13.16 -7.40 11.07
N ASP A 176 -12.77 -8.67 11.06
CA ASP A 176 -11.55 -9.16 11.73
C ASP A 176 -10.30 -8.56 11.08
N TYR A 177 -10.23 -8.56 9.74
CA TYR A 177 -9.13 -7.92 9.01
C TYR A 177 -8.93 -6.46 9.44
N LEU A 178 -10.00 -5.67 9.42
CA LEU A 178 -9.95 -4.25 9.78
C LEU A 178 -9.61 -4.06 11.25
N ARG A 179 -10.19 -4.86 12.14
CA ARG A 179 -9.91 -4.80 13.59
C ARG A 179 -8.42 -5.01 13.87
N GLU A 180 -7.83 -6.05 13.28
CA GLU A 180 -6.42 -6.37 13.49
C GLU A 180 -5.50 -5.28 12.92
N HIS A 181 -5.80 -4.75 11.74
CA HIS A 181 -5.01 -3.66 11.13
C HIS A 181 -5.15 -2.35 11.93
N ILE A 182 -6.35 -2.02 12.41
CA ILE A 182 -6.56 -0.84 13.27
C ILE A 182 -5.86 -0.99 14.62
N MET A 183 -5.79 -2.19 15.18
CA MET A 183 -5.00 -2.44 16.41
C MET A 183 -3.51 -2.23 16.16
N ALA A 184 -2.97 -2.76 15.07
CA ALA A 184 -1.57 -2.56 14.69
C ALA A 184 -1.23 -1.08 14.44
N LEU A 185 -2.12 -0.35 13.77
CA LEU A 185 -2.03 1.09 13.57
C LEU A 185 -2.03 1.84 14.91
N LYS A 186 -2.94 1.47 15.82
CA LYS A 186 -3.00 2.06 17.18
C LYS A 186 -1.70 1.85 17.95
N ASP A 187 -1.08 0.68 17.82
CA ASP A 187 0.21 0.41 18.43
C ASP A 187 1.33 1.25 17.81
N ALA A 188 1.36 1.39 16.48
CA ALA A 188 2.32 2.26 15.82
C ALA A 188 2.27 3.70 16.33
N VAL A 189 1.07 4.23 16.59
CA VAL A 189 0.88 5.59 17.12
C VAL A 189 1.23 5.65 18.61
N ASN A 190 0.65 4.76 19.44
CA ASN A 190 0.70 4.91 20.91
C ASN A 190 1.97 4.32 21.54
N VAL A 191 2.56 3.31 20.91
CA VAL A 191 3.75 2.61 21.44
C VAL A 191 5.00 3.08 20.69
N ASP A 192 4.93 3.16 19.36
CA ASP A 192 6.10 3.45 18.53
C ASP A 192 6.27 4.97 18.26
N GLY A 193 5.25 5.79 18.52
CA GLY A 193 5.32 7.25 18.38
C GLY A 193 5.22 7.76 16.96
N VAL A 194 4.63 6.97 16.04
CA VAL A 194 4.41 7.37 14.65
C VAL A 194 3.39 8.49 14.57
N ASP A 195 3.71 9.57 13.85
CA ASP A 195 2.76 10.66 13.54
C ASP A 195 1.86 10.24 12.36
N LEU A 196 0.72 9.64 12.68
CA LEU A 196 -0.29 9.22 11.72
C LEU A 196 -1.49 10.17 11.77
N ILE A 197 -1.74 10.91 10.69
CA ILE A 197 -2.78 11.94 10.61
C ILE A 197 -4.12 11.44 10.07
N GLY A 198 -4.16 10.22 9.50
CA GLY A 198 -5.42 9.67 8.99
C GLY A 198 -5.33 8.26 8.46
N TYR A 199 -6.52 7.66 8.31
CA TYR A 199 -6.73 6.34 7.74
C TYR A 199 -8.03 6.33 6.94
N THR A 200 -7.97 5.80 5.72
CA THR A 200 -9.14 5.56 4.87
C THR A 200 -9.15 4.14 4.35
N PRO A 201 -10.26 3.41 4.50
CA PRO A 201 -10.41 2.10 3.89
C PRO A 201 -10.60 2.24 2.37
N TRP A 202 -10.10 1.26 1.62
CA TRP A 202 -10.33 1.17 0.19
C TRP A 202 -11.74 0.67 -0.11
N GLY A 203 -12.46 1.43 -0.95
CA GLY A 203 -13.72 1.01 -1.53
C GLY A 203 -14.84 0.82 -0.51
N PRO A 204 -15.38 1.86 0.17
CA PRO A 204 -16.47 1.72 1.14
C PRO A 204 -17.76 1.16 0.53
N ILE A 205 -17.92 1.30 -0.78
CA ILE A 205 -18.98 0.69 -1.60
C ILE A 205 -18.30 -0.29 -2.56
N ASP A 206 -18.90 -1.47 -2.81
CA ASP A 206 -18.35 -2.42 -3.77
C ASP A 206 -18.12 -1.77 -5.13
N LEU A 207 -16.97 -2.04 -5.71
CA LEU A 207 -16.51 -1.50 -6.99
C LEU A 207 -15.83 -2.61 -7.80
N VAL A 208 -15.61 -2.36 -9.07
CA VAL A 208 -14.78 -3.22 -9.90
C VAL A 208 -13.32 -3.11 -9.42
N SER A 209 -12.72 -4.24 -9.07
CA SER A 209 -11.32 -4.26 -8.64
C SER A 209 -10.40 -3.73 -9.75
N CYS A 210 -9.60 -2.72 -9.45
CA CYS A 210 -8.69 -2.11 -10.41
C CYS A 210 -7.61 -3.12 -10.88
N GLY A 211 -7.11 -3.96 -9.97
CA GLY A 211 -6.02 -4.89 -10.27
C GLY A 211 -6.45 -6.13 -11.07
N THR A 212 -7.72 -6.56 -10.98
CA THR A 212 -8.20 -7.80 -11.61
C THR A 212 -9.34 -7.60 -12.60
N GLY A 213 -9.97 -6.43 -12.62
CA GLY A 213 -11.13 -6.15 -13.46
C GLY A 213 -12.41 -6.89 -13.02
N GLU A 214 -12.45 -7.40 -11.80
CA GLU A 214 -13.53 -8.25 -11.28
C GLU A 214 -14.40 -7.53 -10.27
N MET A 215 -15.73 -7.64 -10.43
CA MET A 215 -16.70 -7.16 -9.44
C MET A 215 -16.82 -8.10 -8.25
N LYS A 216 -16.58 -9.41 -8.44
CA LYS A 216 -16.63 -10.41 -7.36
C LYS A 216 -15.57 -10.21 -6.29
N LYS A 217 -14.45 -9.51 -6.60
CA LYS A 217 -13.44 -9.10 -5.63
C LYS A 217 -13.92 -7.88 -4.87
N ARG A 218 -14.74 -8.12 -3.85
CA ARG A 218 -15.48 -7.08 -3.13
C ARG A 218 -14.69 -6.55 -1.94
N TYR A 219 -14.63 -5.24 -1.82
CA TYR A 219 -13.95 -4.53 -0.74
C TYR A 219 -14.91 -3.80 0.21
N GLY A 220 -16.13 -3.48 -0.30
CA GLY A 220 -17.02 -2.54 0.34
C GLY A 220 -17.71 -3.05 1.61
N PHE A 221 -18.13 -2.12 2.43
CA PHE A 221 -19.09 -2.28 3.53
C PHE A 221 -20.54 -2.24 3.02
N ILE A 222 -20.70 -1.71 1.83
CA ILE A 222 -21.96 -1.64 1.10
C ILE A 222 -21.84 -2.55 -0.12
N TYR A 223 -22.68 -3.59 -0.14
CA TYR A 223 -22.82 -4.49 -1.27
C TYR A 223 -23.49 -3.79 -2.44
N VAL A 224 -23.02 -4.08 -3.66
CA VAL A 224 -23.67 -3.66 -4.91
C VAL A 224 -24.07 -4.90 -5.68
N ASP A 225 -25.37 -5.03 -6.00
CA ASP A 225 -25.90 -6.12 -6.82
C ASP A 225 -25.42 -5.98 -8.27
N ARG A 226 -24.25 -6.50 -8.55
CA ARG A 226 -23.57 -6.52 -9.84
C ARG A 226 -22.60 -7.69 -9.90
N ASP A 227 -22.62 -8.44 -11.01
CA ASP A 227 -21.64 -9.51 -11.29
C ASP A 227 -20.53 -9.04 -12.26
N ASP A 228 -19.55 -9.92 -12.52
CA ASP A 228 -18.44 -9.66 -13.44
C ASP A 228 -18.87 -9.48 -14.91
N LYS A 229 -20.06 -9.98 -15.27
CA LYS A 229 -20.62 -9.86 -16.62
C LYS A 229 -21.50 -8.60 -16.80
N GLY A 230 -21.67 -7.87 -15.72
CA GLY A 230 -22.50 -6.67 -15.73
C GLY A 230 -23.97 -6.89 -15.47
N ASN A 231 -24.40 -8.08 -15.04
CA ASN A 231 -25.77 -8.34 -14.62
C ASN A 231 -25.97 -7.86 -13.18
N GLY A 232 -27.23 -7.57 -12.82
CA GLY A 232 -27.65 -7.12 -11.50
C GLY A 232 -28.43 -5.81 -11.57
N SER A 233 -29.10 -5.50 -10.46
CA SER A 233 -29.98 -4.33 -10.34
C SER A 233 -29.26 -3.05 -9.91
N LEU A 234 -27.98 -3.13 -9.54
CA LEU A 234 -27.21 -2.07 -8.89
C LEU A 234 -27.76 -1.64 -7.52
N LYS A 235 -28.70 -2.40 -6.95
CA LYS A 235 -29.23 -2.17 -5.59
C LYS A 235 -28.05 -2.24 -4.60
N ARG A 236 -28.07 -1.35 -3.62
CA ARG A 236 -27.09 -1.28 -2.54
C ARG A 236 -27.69 -1.79 -1.24
N SER A 237 -26.96 -2.60 -0.52
CA SER A 237 -27.34 -3.08 0.82
C SER A 237 -26.13 -3.04 1.76
N LYS A 238 -26.40 -2.81 3.03
CA LYS A 238 -25.35 -2.83 4.06
C LYS A 238 -24.91 -4.27 4.29
N LYS A 239 -23.59 -4.48 4.44
CA LYS A 239 -23.03 -5.72 4.97
C LYS A 239 -22.91 -5.62 6.49
N LYS A 240 -22.56 -6.71 7.17
CA LYS A 240 -22.37 -6.73 8.62
C LYS A 240 -21.24 -5.78 9.08
N SER A 241 -20.25 -5.58 8.24
CA SER A 241 -19.12 -4.66 8.47
C SER A 241 -19.48 -3.17 8.38
N PHE A 242 -20.66 -2.81 7.92
CA PHE A 242 -21.13 -1.42 7.87
C PHE A 242 -21.46 -0.95 9.28
#